data_397b45cbdbc567a088ec99e8b28f65da
#
_entry.id   397b45cbdbc567a088ec99e8b28f65da
#
_cell.length_a   1.000
_cell.length_b   1.000
_cell.length_c   1.000
_cell.angle_alpha   90.00
_cell.angle_beta   90.00
_cell.angle_gamma   90.00
#
_symmetry.space_group_name_H-M   'P 1'
#
loop_
_entity.id
_entity.type
_entity.pdbx_description
1 polymer ?
#
loop_
_entity_poly.entity_id
_entity_poly.type
_entity_poly.pdbx_seq_one_letter_code
_entity_poly.pdbx_strand_id
1 'polypeptide(L)'
;MIKFEEFTLSNGLRVIVNPDDKTPLVAVNLLYNVGAKNENPSATGFAHLFEHLMFSGSKNFESYDKASQIMGGESNAFTNNDFTNYYITLAAEFLPYALRLEADRMQNLNINPRSLEVQRSVVIEEFKQRYINQPYGDLWKEIRELAY
;
A
#
# COMPACT_ATOMS: atom_id res chain seq x y z
N MET A 1 -18.26 11.00 18.73
CA MET A 1 -17.77 11.57 17.46
C MET A 1 -16.27 11.52 17.50
N ILE A 2 -15.62 11.01 16.44
CA ILE A 2 -14.16 10.98 16.33
C ILE A 2 -13.68 12.43 16.15
N LYS A 3 -12.74 12.88 16.98
CA LYS A 3 -12.11 14.19 16.84
C LYS A 3 -10.89 14.02 15.94
N PHE A 4 -10.75 14.86 14.95
CA PHE A 4 -9.58 14.87 14.07
C PHE A 4 -9.25 16.30 13.63
N GLU A 5 -8.02 16.49 13.23
CA GLU A 5 -7.54 17.70 12.58
C GLU A 5 -7.22 17.38 11.13
N GLU A 6 -7.50 18.31 10.23
CA GLU A 6 -7.24 18.18 8.81
C GLU A 6 -6.51 19.41 8.28
N PHE A 7 -5.46 19.19 7.51
CA PHE A 7 -4.71 20.25 6.83
C PHE A 7 -4.05 19.73 5.55
N THR A 8 -3.59 20.64 4.71
CA THR A 8 -2.88 20.33 3.47
C THR A 8 -1.48 20.91 3.53
N LEU A 9 -0.48 20.08 3.22
CA LEU A 9 0.91 20.52 3.12
C LEU A 9 1.14 21.36 1.85
N SER A 10 2.24 22.10 1.80
CA SER A 10 2.58 22.95 0.65
C SER A 10 2.74 22.21 -0.68
N ASN A 11 3.03 20.90 -0.62
CA ASN A 11 3.12 20.02 -1.79
C ASN A 11 1.76 19.41 -2.22
N GLY A 12 0.66 19.80 -1.57
CA GLY A 12 -0.68 19.30 -1.87
C GLY A 12 -1.09 18.04 -1.11
N LEU A 13 -0.23 17.45 -0.28
CA LEU A 13 -0.57 16.27 0.51
C LEU A 13 -1.60 16.64 1.59
N ARG A 14 -2.76 16.01 1.53
CA ARG A 14 -3.82 16.12 2.55
C ARG A 14 -3.47 15.22 3.73
N VAL A 15 -3.52 15.78 4.92
CA VAL A 15 -3.19 15.09 6.18
C VAL A 15 -4.37 15.15 7.12
N ILE A 16 -4.70 14.00 7.70
CA ILE A 16 -5.71 13.88 8.75
C ILE A 16 -5.02 13.30 9.98
N VAL A 17 -5.15 13.97 11.11
CA VAL A 17 -4.59 13.54 12.39
C VAL A 17 -5.71 13.32 13.37
N ASN A 18 -5.78 12.12 13.92
CA ASN A 18 -6.69 11.78 15.01
C ASN A 18 -5.87 11.50 16.29
N PRO A 19 -5.79 12.46 17.23
CA PRO A 19 -5.08 12.25 18.49
C PRO A 19 -5.85 11.27 19.38
N ASP A 20 -5.15 10.22 19.85
CA ASP A 20 -5.66 9.31 20.88
C ASP A 20 -4.55 9.04 21.91
N ASP A 21 -4.77 9.47 23.14
CA ASP A 21 -3.83 9.34 24.26
C ASP A 21 -4.03 8.07 25.11
N LYS A 22 -4.96 7.20 24.70
CA LYS A 22 -5.31 5.98 25.42
C LYS A 22 -4.41 4.79 25.11
N THR A 23 -3.61 4.87 24.08
CA THR A 23 -2.70 3.82 23.63
C THR A 23 -1.30 4.38 23.34
N PRO A 24 -0.24 3.62 23.63
CA PRO A 24 1.11 4.00 23.25
C PRO A 24 1.43 3.69 21.77
N LEU A 25 0.42 3.26 20.99
CA LEU A 25 0.58 2.92 19.57
C LEU A 25 0.14 4.08 18.68
N VAL A 26 0.72 4.14 17.50
CA VAL A 26 0.31 5.01 16.40
C VAL A 26 0.11 4.20 15.13
N ALA A 27 -0.89 4.54 14.36
CA ALA A 27 -1.08 4.05 13.00
C ALA A 27 -0.78 5.17 12.01
N VAL A 28 0.11 4.90 11.06
CA VAL A 28 0.34 5.75 9.88
C VAL A 28 -0.32 5.07 8.70
N ASN A 29 -1.22 5.78 8.04
CA ASN A 29 -2.01 5.28 6.92
C ASN A 29 -1.85 6.19 5.71
N LEU A 30 -1.47 5.62 4.57
CA LEU A 30 -1.35 6.32 3.29
C LEU A 30 -2.37 5.76 2.30
N LEU A 31 -3.23 6.64 1.82
CA LEU A 31 -4.23 6.30 0.81
C LEU A 31 -3.88 6.97 -0.51
N TYR A 32 -3.69 6.16 -1.54
CA TYR A 32 -3.53 6.57 -2.92
C TYR A 32 -4.87 6.40 -3.64
N ASN A 33 -5.41 7.49 -4.18
CA ASN A 33 -6.67 7.47 -4.94
C ASN A 33 -6.44 6.89 -6.36
N VAL A 34 -5.85 5.72 -6.40
CA VAL A 34 -5.54 4.94 -7.61
C VAL A 34 -5.86 3.47 -7.34
N GLY A 35 -6.70 2.89 -8.16
CA GLY A 35 -7.09 1.48 -8.13
C GLY A 35 -7.34 0.94 -9.54
N ALA A 36 -7.93 -0.25 -9.65
CA ALA A 36 -8.13 -0.91 -10.94
C ALA A 36 -8.95 -0.08 -11.95
N LYS A 37 -9.89 0.75 -11.48
CA LYS A 37 -10.67 1.67 -12.35
C LYS A 37 -9.83 2.70 -13.13
N ASN A 38 -8.62 2.98 -12.67
CA ASN A 38 -7.73 3.95 -13.29
C ASN A 38 -6.81 3.31 -14.35
N GLU A 39 -6.88 1.99 -14.52
CA GLU A 39 -6.02 1.24 -15.41
C GLU A 39 -6.55 1.27 -16.85
N ASN A 40 -5.64 1.10 -17.82
CA ASN A 40 -6.04 0.90 -19.20
C ASN A 40 -6.64 -0.51 -19.34
N PRO A 41 -7.85 -0.68 -19.90
CA PRO A 41 -8.48 -1.99 -20.06
C PRO A 41 -7.63 -3.02 -20.84
N SER A 42 -6.72 -2.56 -21.70
CA SER A 42 -5.79 -3.44 -22.43
C SER A 42 -4.55 -3.85 -21.63
N ALA A 43 -4.36 -3.27 -20.45
CA ALA A 43 -3.16 -3.49 -19.60
C ALA A 43 -3.56 -3.29 -18.12
N THR A 44 -4.14 -4.31 -17.52
CA THR A 44 -4.66 -4.28 -16.14
C THR A 44 -3.71 -4.98 -15.15
N GLY A 45 -3.90 -4.73 -13.84
CA GLY A 45 -3.13 -5.31 -12.75
C GLY A 45 -1.97 -4.46 -12.26
N PHE A 46 -1.78 -3.25 -12.81
CA PHE A 46 -0.69 -2.36 -12.40
C PHE A 46 -0.84 -1.83 -10.99
N ALA A 47 -2.05 -1.46 -10.56
CA ALA A 47 -2.27 -0.95 -9.20
C ALA A 47 -1.86 -1.99 -8.15
N HIS A 48 -2.24 -3.25 -8.33
CA HIS A 48 -1.84 -4.36 -7.47
C HIS A 48 -0.33 -4.66 -7.57
N LEU A 49 0.25 -4.63 -8.77
CA LEU A 49 1.69 -4.79 -8.93
C LEU A 49 2.47 -3.68 -8.21
N PHE A 50 2.03 -2.43 -8.30
CA PHE A 50 2.64 -1.32 -7.57
C PHE A 50 2.49 -1.46 -6.06
N GLU A 51 1.36 -2.00 -5.56
CA GLU A 51 1.22 -2.34 -4.15
C GLU A 51 2.40 -3.20 -3.68
N HIS A 52 2.69 -4.30 -4.39
CA HIS A 52 3.82 -5.17 -4.08
C HIS A 52 5.18 -4.47 -4.21
N LEU A 53 5.38 -3.69 -5.26
CA LEU A 53 6.63 -2.98 -5.51
C LEU A 53 6.94 -1.93 -4.43
N MET A 54 5.92 -1.36 -3.81
CA MET A 54 6.09 -0.39 -2.71
C MET A 54 6.69 -1.00 -1.44
N PHE A 55 6.72 -2.32 -1.29
CA PHE A 55 7.45 -3.01 -0.22
C PHE A 55 8.92 -3.29 -0.58
N SER A 56 9.32 -3.01 -1.82
CA SER A 56 10.73 -2.99 -2.22
C SER A 56 11.50 -1.93 -1.44
N GLY A 57 12.81 -1.95 -1.53
CA GLY A 57 13.62 -0.92 -0.89
C GLY A 57 13.47 0.45 -1.53
N SER A 58 14.01 1.44 -0.87
CA SER A 58 14.13 2.81 -1.35
C SER A 58 15.59 3.28 -1.21
N LYS A 59 15.86 4.54 -1.53
CA LYS A 59 17.23 5.07 -1.50
C LYS A 59 17.91 4.93 -0.13
N ASN A 60 17.16 5.17 0.95
CA ASN A 60 17.70 5.18 2.32
C ASN A 60 17.34 3.91 3.10
N PHE A 61 16.48 3.05 2.56
CA PHE A 61 16.01 1.84 3.22
C PHE A 61 16.11 0.65 2.24
N GLU A 62 16.93 -0.33 2.57
CA GLU A 62 17.13 -1.53 1.73
C GLU A 62 15.83 -2.33 1.52
N SER A 63 14.98 -2.38 2.54
CA SER A 63 13.70 -3.09 2.53
C SER A 63 12.73 -2.40 3.48
N TYR A 64 11.50 -2.21 3.05
CA TYR A 64 10.42 -1.67 3.89
C TYR A 64 10.15 -2.58 5.09
N ASP A 65 10.07 -3.90 4.85
CA ASP A 65 9.77 -4.87 5.90
C ASP A 65 10.86 -4.91 6.98
N LYS A 66 12.14 -4.89 6.59
CA LYS A 66 13.24 -4.81 7.56
C LYS A 66 13.17 -3.53 8.40
N ALA A 67 12.90 -2.39 7.76
CA ALA A 67 12.77 -1.12 8.46
C ALA A 67 11.58 -1.13 9.44
N SER A 68 10.44 -1.67 9.02
CA SER A 68 9.25 -1.86 9.86
C SER A 68 9.53 -2.78 11.06
N GLN A 69 10.17 -3.93 10.84
CA GLN A 69 10.51 -4.90 11.90
C GLN A 69 11.45 -4.33 12.96
N ILE A 70 12.42 -3.51 12.58
CA ILE A 70 13.34 -2.85 13.53
C ILE A 70 12.56 -1.97 14.53
N MET A 71 11.45 -1.39 14.11
CA MET A 71 10.55 -0.58 14.96
C MET A 71 9.51 -1.42 15.70
N GLY A 72 9.50 -2.74 15.52
CA GLY A 72 8.42 -3.60 16.02
C GLY A 72 7.06 -3.28 15.39
N GLY A 73 7.08 -2.69 14.19
CA GLY A 73 5.89 -2.31 13.45
C GLY A 73 5.23 -3.47 12.72
N GLU A 74 3.91 -3.45 12.66
CA GLU A 74 3.10 -4.30 11.81
C GLU A 74 2.58 -3.49 10.63
N SER A 75 2.88 -3.92 9.42
CA SER A 75 2.50 -3.21 8.19
C SER A 75 1.74 -4.12 7.24
N ASN A 76 0.84 -3.52 6.46
CA ASN A 76 0.12 -4.21 5.41
C ASN A 76 -0.36 -3.21 4.35
N ALA A 77 -0.87 -3.74 3.24
CA ALA A 77 -1.51 -2.96 2.19
C ALA A 77 -2.67 -3.73 1.55
N PHE A 78 -3.48 -3.03 0.81
CA PHE A 78 -4.47 -3.62 -0.07
C PHE A 78 -4.83 -2.68 -1.22
N THR A 79 -5.14 -3.27 -2.35
CA THR A 79 -5.63 -2.59 -3.56
C THR A 79 -7.05 -3.07 -3.87
N ASN A 80 -7.92 -2.14 -4.22
CA ASN A 80 -9.25 -2.43 -4.74
C ASN A 80 -9.50 -1.66 -6.05
N ASN A 81 -10.76 -1.59 -6.48
CA ASN A 81 -11.08 -0.90 -7.72
C ASN A 81 -10.85 0.61 -7.65
N ASP A 82 -10.97 1.21 -6.48
CA ASP A 82 -10.98 2.66 -6.28
C ASP A 82 -9.67 3.24 -5.77
N PHE A 83 -8.98 2.53 -4.87
CA PHE A 83 -7.78 3.05 -4.21
C PHE A 83 -6.82 1.94 -3.78
N THR A 84 -5.58 2.34 -3.49
CA THR A 84 -4.55 1.51 -2.85
C THR A 84 -4.20 2.12 -1.51
N ASN A 85 -4.20 1.31 -0.46
CA ASN A 85 -3.97 1.73 0.91
C ASN A 85 -2.78 1.00 1.52
N TYR A 86 -1.92 1.74 2.20
CA TYR A 86 -0.78 1.21 2.97
C TYR A 86 -0.91 1.67 4.40
N TYR A 87 -0.59 0.82 5.35
CA TYR A 87 -0.57 1.23 6.75
C TYR A 87 0.51 0.50 7.54
N ILE A 88 0.97 1.18 8.58
CA ILE A 88 1.87 0.62 9.58
C ILE A 88 1.40 1.04 10.97
N THR A 89 1.37 0.08 11.89
CA THR A 89 1.10 0.30 13.31
C THR A 89 2.35 0.00 14.11
N LEU A 90 2.74 0.91 14.99
CA LEU A 90 3.99 0.82 15.75
C LEU A 90 3.90 1.64 17.04
N ALA A 91 4.92 1.54 17.92
CA ALA A 91 4.98 2.38 19.10
C ALA A 91 5.10 3.87 18.72
N ALA A 92 4.38 4.75 19.43
CA ALA A 92 4.26 6.17 19.09
C ALA A 92 5.62 6.91 19.05
N GLU A 93 6.61 6.46 19.81
CA GLU A 93 7.97 7.00 19.79
C GLU A 93 8.68 6.87 18.43
N PHE A 94 8.27 5.89 17.60
CA PHE A 94 8.81 5.67 16.26
C PHE A 94 8.05 6.42 15.16
N LEU A 95 7.03 7.22 15.47
CA LEU A 95 6.28 7.98 14.48
C LEU A 95 7.18 8.80 13.53
N PRO A 96 8.18 9.55 13.99
CA PRO A 96 9.06 10.30 13.08
C PRO A 96 9.83 9.41 12.11
N TYR A 97 10.20 8.20 12.53
CA TYR A 97 10.90 7.24 11.68
C TYR A 97 9.95 6.64 10.64
N ALA A 98 8.72 6.28 11.03
CA ALA A 98 7.71 5.78 10.10
C ALA A 98 7.36 6.82 9.03
N LEU A 99 7.18 8.10 9.40
CA LEU A 99 6.95 9.18 8.44
C LEU A 99 8.12 9.37 7.48
N ARG A 100 9.36 9.21 7.95
CA ARG A 100 10.55 9.25 7.09
C ARG A 100 10.61 8.06 6.13
N LEU A 101 10.28 6.86 6.60
CA LEU A 101 10.20 5.64 5.79
C LEU A 101 9.18 5.81 4.65
N GLU A 102 7.99 6.32 4.98
CA GLU A 102 6.93 6.60 4.02
C GLU A 102 7.33 7.67 2.98
N ALA A 103 7.90 8.77 3.45
CA ALA A 103 8.36 9.85 2.57
C ALA A 103 9.46 9.37 1.62
N ASP A 104 10.38 8.53 2.09
CA ASP A 104 11.46 8.03 1.23
C ASP A 104 10.94 7.06 0.16
N ARG A 105 10.04 6.14 0.51
CA ARG A 105 9.46 5.26 -0.51
C ARG A 105 8.59 6.00 -1.52
N MET A 106 7.92 7.09 -1.14
CA MET A 106 7.15 7.92 -2.07
C MET A 106 8.03 8.64 -3.10
N GLN A 107 9.23 9.07 -2.69
CA GLN A 107 10.12 9.86 -3.53
C GLN A 107 11.20 9.03 -4.22
N ASN A 108 11.66 7.97 -3.61
CA ASN A 108 12.91 7.29 -3.95
C ASN A 108 12.76 5.77 -4.02
N LEU A 109 11.57 5.28 -4.40
CA LEU A 109 11.32 3.85 -4.53
C LEU A 109 12.33 3.22 -5.51
N ASN A 110 12.97 2.14 -5.08
CA ASN A 110 13.98 1.44 -5.87
C ASN A 110 13.35 0.27 -6.64
N ILE A 111 12.87 0.57 -7.84
CA ILE A 111 12.37 -0.46 -8.77
C ILE A 111 13.50 -0.81 -9.75
N ASN A 112 13.86 -2.07 -9.80
CA ASN A 112 14.83 -2.59 -10.76
C ASN A 112 14.23 -3.79 -11.54
N PRO A 113 14.84 -4.20 -12.69
CA PRO A 113 14.28 -5.28 -13.50
C PRO A 113 14.05 -6.59 -12.75
N ARG A 114 14.91 -6.90 -11.77
CA ARG A 114 14.79 -8.12 -10.96
C ARG A 114 13.60 -8.03 -9.99
N SER A 115 13.46 -6.93 -9.26
CA SER A 115 12.34 -6.74 -8.34
C SER A 115 11.01 -6.71 -9.08
N LEU A 116 10.97 -6.07 -10.24
CA LEU A 116 9.78 -6.03 -11.10
C LEU A 116 9.36 -7.44 -11.53
N GLU A 117 10.29 -8.25 -12.04
CA GLU A 117 9.96 -9.60 -12.52
C GLU A 117 9.53 -10.54 -11.39
N VAL A 118 10.18 -10.43 -10.23
CA VAL A 118 9.80 -11.21 -9.03
C VAL A 118 8.37 -10.83 -8.61
N GLN A 119 8.06 -9.56 -8.44
CA GLN A 119 6.73 -9.13 -7.99
C GLN A 119 5.65 -9.40 -9.04
N ARG A 120 5.97 -9.27 -10.32
CA ARG A 120 5.07 -9.67 -11.40
C ARG A 120 4.69 -11.16 -11.30
N SER A 121 5.66 -12.01 -11.04
CA SER A 121 5.42 -13.44 -10.89
C SER A 121 4.56 -13.75 -9.66
N VAL A 122 4.79 -13.08 -8.53
CA VAL A 122 3.98 -13.21 -7.31
C VAL A 122 2.53 -12.81 -7.58
N VAL A 123 2.29 -11.64 -8.16
CA VAL A 123 0.94 -11.16 -8.48
C VAL A 123 0.19 -12.08 -9.44
N ILE A 124 0.89 -12.64 -10.43
CA ILE A 124 0.31 -13.63 -11.36
C ILE A 124 -0.11 -14.91 -10.61
N GLU A 125 0.73 -15.41 -9.70
CA GLU A 125 0.39 -16.62 -8.92
C GLU A 125 -0.76 -16.35 -7.94
N GLU A 126 -0.81 -15.19 -7.30
CA GLU A 126 -1.96 -14.79 -6.47
C GLU A 126 -3.26 -14.70 -7.27
N PHE A 127 -3.20 -14.13 -8.48
CA PHE A 127 -4.35 -14.09 -9.38
C PHE A 127 -4.83 -15.51 -9.72
N LYS A 128 -3.91 -16.41 -10.08
CA LYS A 128 -4.27 -17.81 -10.36
C LYS A 128 -4.90 -18.49 -9.15
N GLN A 129 -4.30 -18.32 -7.96
CA GLN A 129 -4.83 -18.89 -6.72
C GLN A 129 -6.23 -18.37 -6.40
N ARG A 130 -6.46 -17.09 -6.59
CA ARG A 130 -7.72 -16.43 -6.21
C ARG A 130 -8.86 -16.65 -7.21
N TYR A 131 -8.54 -16.68 -8.52
CA TYR A 131 -9.55 -16.66 -9.57
C TYR A 131 -9.58 -17.90 -10.46
N ILE A 132 -8.49 -18.67 -10.55
CA ILE A 132 -8.41 -19.82 -11.46
C ILE A 132 -8.45 -21.15 -10.71
N ASN A 133 -7.70 -21.26 -9.63
CA ASN A 133 -7.48 -22.52 -8.91
C ASN A 133 -8.52 -22.81 -7.82
N GLN A 134 -9.57 -22.00 -7.71
CA GLN A 134 -10.65 -22.18 -6.74
C GLN A 134 -12.00 -22.40 -7.44
N PRO A 135 -12.88 -23.25 -6.90
CA PRO A 135 -14.26 -23.33 -7.37
C PRO A 135 -14.92 -21.96 -7.27
N TYR A 136 -15.59 -21.55 -8.35
CA TYR A 136 -16.26 -20.25 -8.49
C TYR A 136 -15.34 -19.03 -8.34
N GLY A 137 -14.03 -19.20 -8.51
CA GLY A 137 -13.05 -18.10 -8.40
C GLY A 137 -13.27 -17.02 -9.46
N ASP A 138 -13.75 -17.35 -10.63
CA ASP A 138 -14.08 -16.47 -11.74
C ASP A 138 -15.34 -15.62 -11.50
N LEU A 139 -16.27 -16.06 -10.65
CA LEU A 139 -17.54 -15.37 -10.38
C LEU A 139 -17.33 -13.88 -10.03
N TRP A 140 -16.41 -13.59 -9.12
CA TRP A 140 -16.13 -12.21 -8.73
C TRP A 140 -15.46 -11.38 -9.83
N LYS A 141 -14.69 -12.01 -10.72
CA LYS A 141 -14.12 -11.36 -11.90
C LYS A 141 -15.25 -10.94 -12.85
N GLU A 142 -16.15 -11.85 -13.20
CA GLU A 142 -17.30 -11.58 -14.06
C GLU A 142 -18.23 -10.50 -13.50
N ILE A 143 -18.52 -10.53 -12.19
CA ILE A 143 -19.34 -9.50 -11.55
C ILE A 143 -18.67 -8.11 -11.64
N ARG A 144 -17.34 -8.04 -11.48
CA ARG A 144 -16.62 -6.76 -11.57
C ARG A 144 -16.57 -6.23 -12.99
N GLU A 145 -16.37 -7.08 -13.98
CA GLU A 145 -16.42 -6.70 -15.41
C GLU A 145 -17.79 -6.15 -15.85
N LEU A 146 -18.86 -6.55 -15.15
CA LEU A 146 -20.21 -6.02 -15.39
C LEU A 146 -20.47 -4.72 -14.63
N ALA A 147 -19.75 -4.44 -13.56
CA ALA A 147 -19.97 -3.30 -12.65
C ALA A 147 -19.07 -2.09 -12.95
N TYR A 148 -17.95 -2.29 -13.62
CA TYR A 148 -16.91 -1.30 -13.93
C TYR A 148 -16.57 -1.34 -15.41
#